data_fb2513bcafacef2de09dfd281f1b777f
#
_entry.id   fb2513bcafacef2de09dfd281f1b777f
#
_cell.length_a   1.000
_cell.length_b   1.000
_cell.length_c   1.000
_cell.angle_alpha   90.00
_cell.angle_beta   90.00
_cell.angle_gamma   90.00
#
_symmetry.space_group_name_H-M   'P 1'
#
loop_
_entity.id
_entity.type
_entity.pdbx_description
1 polymer ?
#
loop_
_entity_poly.entity_id
_entity_poly.type
_entity_poly.pdbx_seq_one_letter_code
_entity_poly.pdbx_strand_id
1 'polypeptide(L)'
;MSSSAASQPPAATPPDAAPPDGGRAHARADDASGPANDTTTVPTALCERSPRVPAEQLVAEMVPPPRFDAVRFGTYVPDPSQPSQTEAVELLRSFAAGLGGASATGEARGGLFRRRRRRAVAEGPRGVYLDGGYGVGKTHLLASLWHATPAPPERKAFGTFVELTHLVGALGFQQAVAALSGHRLLCIDEFELDDPGDTVLVSSLLGRLVEAGVALAATSNTLPGKLGEGRFAATDFMREIQGLSAHFRAARIDGQDFRHRGLPEAPAPHDDRTVVGTAHRTPGASLDAFPALLGHLATVHPSRYGAMCEGLSAVCLTGVTPVPDQSTALRLVVLADRLYDREVPVLASGEPFDRLFSEEMLNGGYRKKYFRAISRLTSLARDAGRLTGS
;
A
#
# COMPACT_ATOMS: atom_id res chain seq x y z
N MET A 1 8.99 67.09 18.56
CA MET A 1 10.06 67.17 19.58
C MET A 1 10.81 65.89 19.56
N SER A 2 11.94 65.96 18.99
CA SER A 2 13.29 65.55 19.35
C SER A 2 13.51 64.05 19.31
N SER A 3 14.22 63.53 18.31
CA SER A 3 15.71 63.58 18.07
C SER A 3 16.38 62.54 18.97
N SER A 4 17.20 61.58 18.56
CA SER A 4 18.46 61.64 17.85
C SER A 4 18.98 60.19 17.82
N ALA A 5 19.38 59.67 16.71
CA ALA A 5 20.72 59.62 16.12
C ALA A 5 21.71 58.59 16.73
N ALA A 6 22.05 57.64 15.95
CA ALA A 6 23.39 57.38 15.34
C ALA A 6 24.47 56.73 16.22
N SER A 7 25.07 55.62 15.74
CA SER A 7 26.48 55.61 15.30
C SER A 7 26.96 54.20 14.90
N GLN A 8 27.37 54.04 13.65
CA GLN A 8 28.52 53.24 13.18
C GLN A 8 29.75 54.11 13.21
N PRO A 9 31.00 53.70 12.96
CA PRO A 9 31.72 52.54 12.52
C PRO A 9 33.05 52.28 13.32
N PRO A 10 34.20 51.78 12.83
CA PRO A 10 34.71 51.59 11.47
C PRO A 10 35.47 50.28 11.16
N ALA A 11 35.80 50.14 9.89
CA ALA A 11 36.68 49.15 9.27
C ALA A 11 38.17 49.40 9.48
N ALA A 12 39.02 48.37 9.34
CA ALA A 12 40.43 48.50 9.03
C ALA A 12 40.92 47.35 8.12
N THR A 13 41.54 47.71 7.02
CA THR A 13 42.25 46.94 6.00
C THR A 13 43.77 47.25 6.11
N PRO A 14 44.64 46.66 5.27
CA PRO A 14 45.62 45.59 5.50
C PRO A 14 47.10 46.11 5.61
N PRO A 15 48.14 45.28 5.47
CA PRO A 15 49.04 45.49 4.34
C PRO A 15 49.64 44.22 3.67
N ASP A 16 49.95 44.46 2.43
CA ASP A 16 50.83 43.92 1.40
C ASP A 16 52.11 43.21 1.82
N ALA A 17 52.50 42.21 1.04
CA ALA A 17 53.84 41.99 0.50
C ALA A 17 53.93 40.82 -0.48
N ALA A 18 54.33 41.06 -1.72
CA ALA A 18 54.85 40.10 -2.71
C ALA A 18 56.30 40.49 -3.04
N PRO A 19 56.97 39.81 -4.01
CA PRO A 19 57.35 38.39 -4.22
C PRO A 19 58.91 38.22 -4.14
N PRO A 20 59.55 37.13 -4.61
CA PRO A 20 60.03 37.01 -5.99
C PRO A 20 60.09 35.57 -6.62
N ASP A 21 59.89 35.59 -7.87
CA ASP A 21 60.48 34.97 -9.08
C ASP A 21 61.31 33.67 -8.99
N GLY A 22 61.06 32.75 -9.93
CA GLY A 22 62.13 31.93 -10.46
C GLY A 22 61.72 30.46 -10.78
N GLY A 23 61.52 30.13 -12.07
CA GLY A 23 61.75 28.74 -12.51
C GLY A 23 60.73 28.09 -13.47
N ARG A 24 60.94 28.33 -14.78
CA ARG A 24 60.31 27.53 -15.86
C ARG A 24 60.75 26.08 -15.80
N ALA A 25 59.80 25.16 -15.87
CA ALA A 25 59.99 23.86 -16.48
C ALA A 25 58.67 23.38 -17.12
N HIS A 26 58.72 23.21 -18.44
CA HIS A 26 57.69 22.48 -19.21
C HIS A 26 57.64 21.02 -18.78
N ALA A 27 56.45 20.53 -18.37
CA ALA A 27 56.15 19.13 -18.35
C ALA A 27 54.71 18.90 -18.86
N ARG A 28 54.62 17.93 -19.72
CA ARG A 28 53.50 17.50 -20.55
C ARG A 28 52.24 17.24 -19.75
N ALA A 29 51.09 17.55 -20.34
CA ALA A 29 49.81 17.04 -19.98
C ALA A 29 49.79 15.52 -20.22
N ASP A 30 49.80 14.74 -19.14
CA ASP A 30 49.41 13.33 -19.18
C ASP A 30 47.94 13.26 -18.76
N ASP A 31 47.19 12.68 -19.69
CA ASP A 31 45.82 12.26 -19.65
C ASP A 31 45.61 11.32 -18.45
N ALA A 32 45.04 11.84 -17.36
CA ALA A 32 44.59 11.02 -16.24
C ALA A 32 43.09 10.83 -16.34
N SER A 33 42.65 10.00 -17.29
CA SER A 33 41.40 9.24 -17.19
C SER A 33 41.50 8.31 -15.99
N GLY A 34 41.09 8.81 -14.82
CA GLY A 34 40.91 7.98 -13.65
C GLY A 34 39.89 6.86 -13.97
N PRO A 35 40.11 5.64 -13.50
CA PRO A 35 39.15 4.57 -13.74
C PRO A 35 37.80 4.99 -13.09
N ALA A 36 36.74 4.99 -13.89
CA ALA A 36 35.38 4.95 -13.39
C ALA A 36 35.31 3.80 -12.39
N ASN A 37 35.03 4.12 -11.12
CA ASN A 37 34.76 3.12 -10.11
C ASN A 37 33.49 2.38 -10.54
N ASP A 38 33.64 1.33 -11.30
CA ASP A 38 32.60 0.36 -11.65
C ASP A 38 32.34 -0.46 -10.38
N THR A 39 31.57 0.14 -9.45
CA THR A 39 31.15 -0.56 -8.23
C THR A 39 30.10 -1.56 -8.63
N THR A 40 30.55 -2.68 -9.19
CA THR A 40 29.66 -3.83 -9.47
C THR A 40 29.12 -4.33 -8.13
N THR A 41 27.89 -3.98 -7.82
CA THR A 41 27.18 -4.50 -6.64
C THR A 41 26.69 -5.91 -6.93
N VAL A 42 26.82 -6.82 -5.96
CA VAL A 42 26.22 -8.16 -6.09
C VAL A 42 24.73 -8.01 -5.77
N PRO A 43 23.83 -8.19 -6.75
CA PRO A 43 22.39 -8.12 -6.50
C PRO A 43 21.97 -9.27 -5.58
N THR A 44 21.08 -9.00 -4.64
CA THR A 44 20.47 -10.02 -3.78
C THR A 44 19.27 -10.63 -4.51
N ALA A 45 19.09 -11.95 -4.44
CA ALA A 45 17.92 -12.58 -5.01
C ALA A 45 16.71 -12.53 -4.05
N LEU A 46 15.53 -12.23 -4.55
CA LEU A 46 14.28 -12.33 -3.77
C LEU A 46 13.99 -13.77 -3.37
N CYS A 47 14.32 -14.73 -4.22
CA CYS A 47 14.14 -16.16 -3.95
C CYS A 47 15.05 -16.69 -2.82
N GLU A 48 16.00 -15.90 -2.31
CA GLU A 48 16.82 -16.22 -1.14
C GLU A 48 16.28 -15.56 0.15
N ARG A 49 15.31 -14.68 0.05
CA ARG A 49 14.75 -13.94 1.19
C ARG A 49 13.59 -14.69 1.83
N SER A 50 13.80 -15.20 3.04
CA SER A 50 12.75 -15.82 3.85
C SER A 50 12.59 -15.10 5.19
N PRO A 51 12.04 -13.87 5.20
CA PRO A 51 11.98 -13.06 6.40
C PRO A 51 11.11 -13.73 7.47
N ARG A 52 11.57 -13.68 8.71
CA ARG A 52 10.77 -14.04 9.88
C ARG A 52 10.21 -12.75 10.47
N VAL A 53 8.91 -12.57 10.33
CA VAL A 53 8.22 -11.37 10.82
C VAL A 53 7.53 -11.73 12.12
N PRO A 54 7.91 -11.14 13.29
CA PRO A 54 7.19 -11.30 14.54
C PRO A 54 5.73 -10.82 14.43
N ALA A 55 4.88 -11.34 15.29
CA ALA A 55 3.46 -11.00 15.32
C ALA A 55 3.21 -9.50 15.48
N GLU A 56 3.95 -8.87 16.39
CA GLU A 56 3.86 -7.45 16.68
C GLU A 56 4.24 -6.61 15.44
N GLN A 57 5.23 -7.06 14.67
CA GLN A 57 5.66 -6.38 13.46
C GLN A 57 4.59 -6.50 12.35
N LEU A 58 3.91 -7.65 12.21
CA LEU A 58 2.83 -7.81 11.23
C LEU A 58 1.70 -6.80 11.47
N VAL A 59 1.38 -6.52 12.73
CA VAL A 59 0.38 -5.50 13.08
C VAL A 59 0.93 -4.08 12.88
N ALA A 60 2.20 -3.84 13.23
CA ALA A 60 2.85 -2.54 13.03
C ALA A 60 2.98 -2.16 11.55
N GLU A 61 3.12 -3.13 10.66
CA GLU A 61 3.13 -2.94 9.20
C GLU A 61 1.74 -2.66 8.60
N MET A 62 0.66 -2.78 9.39
CA MET A 62 -0.68 -2.42 8.95
C MET A 62 -0.88 -0.90 8.94
N VAL A 63 -0.20 -0.23 8.02
CA VAL A 63 -0.26 1.21 7.77
C VAL A 63 -0.57 1.48 6.30
N PRO A 64 -1.08 2.67 5.94
CA PRO A 64 -1.26 3.02 4.53
C PRO A 64 0.03 2.84 3.74
N PRO A 65 -0.04 2.33 2.49
CA PRO A 65 1.13 2.23 1.63
C PRO A 65 1.82 3.60 1.42
N PRO A 66 3.15 3.67 1.23
CA PRO A 66 3.92 4.91 1.15
C PRO A 66 3.37 5.94 0.15
N ARG A 67 2.85 5.51 -0.99
CA ARG A 67 2.20 6.39 -1.99
C ARG A 67 0.97 7.13 -1.45
N PHE A 68 0.43 6.72 -0.30
CA PHE A 68 -0.68 7.39 0.37
C PHE A 68 -0.24 8.19 1.61
N ASP A 69 1.04 8.35 1.88
CA ASP A 69 1.54 9.10 3.05
C ASP A 69 1.12 10.57 3.01
N ALA A 70 1.12 11.18 1.82
CA ALA A 70 0.78 12.58 1.62
C ALA A 70 -0.73 12.83 1.42
N VAL A 71 -1.57 11.80 1.24
CA VAL A 71 -2.98 12.01 0.94
C VAL A 71 -3.76 12.48 2.18
N ARG A 72 -4.69 13.38 1.94
CA ARG A 72 -5.60 13.94 2.94
C ARG A 72 -6.96 14.17 2.27
N PHE A 73 -8.01 14.39 3.04
CA PHE A 73 -9.30 14.78 2.46
C PHE A 73 -9.23 16.04 1.57
N GLY A 74 -8.26 16.92 1.80
CA GLY A 74 -8.05 18.10 0.97
C GLY A 74 -7.33 17.84 -0.35
N THR A 75 -6.68 16.68 -0.50
CA THR A 75 -6.03 16.28 -1.76
C THR A 75 -6.96 15.46 -2.66
N TYR A 76 -8.12 15.05 -2.15
CA TYR A 76 -9.16 14.43 -2.96
C TYR A 76 -9.93 15.52 -3.71
N VAL A 77 -9.99 15.40 -5.02
CA VAL A 77 -10.72 16.34 -5.89
C VAL A 77 -11.99 15.66 -6.37
N PRO A 78 -13.16 15.96 -5.76
CA PRO A 78 -14.43 15.41 -6.21
C PRO A 78 -14.77 15.89 -7.63
N ASP A 79 -15.35 15.02 -8.42
CA ASP A 79 -15.96 15.39 -9.71
C ASP A 79 -17.26 16.15 -9.42
N PRO A 80 -17.40 17.41 -9.88
CA PRO A 80 -18.62 18.21 -9.64
C PRO A 80 -19.89 17.57 -10.20
N SER A 81 -19.77 16.67 -11.19
CA SER A 81 -20.91 15.93 -11.75
C SER A 81 -21.34 14.74 -10.88
N GLN A 82 -20.57 14.41 -9.83
CA GLN A 82 -20.78 13.25 -8.96
C GLN A 82 -20.94 13.66 -7.49
N PRO A 83 -22.13 14.11 -7.06
CA PRO A 83 -22.35 14.59 -5.68
C PRO A 83 -21.97 13.59 -4.60
N SER A 84 -22.13 12.29 -4.86
CA SER A 84 -21.78 11.21 -3.94
C SER A 84 -20.32 11.22 -3.49
N GLN A 85 -19.41 11.76 -4.32
CA GLN A 85 -17.99 11.90 -3.97
C GLN A 85 -17.80 12.94 -2.84
N THR A 86 -18.47 14.08 -2.94
CA THR A 86 -18.44 15.11 -1.89
C THR A 86 -19.11 14.60 -0.61
N GLU A 87 -20.25 13.93 -0.73
CA GLU A 87 -20.97 13.34 0.40
C GLU A 87 -20.13 12.30 1.14
N ALA A 88 -19.35 11.48 0.40
CA ALA A 88 -18.43 10.51 0.99
C ALA A 88 -17.32 11.21 1.79
N VAL A 89 -16.73 12.30 1.28
CA VAL A 89 -15.73 13.11 2.01
C VAL A 89 -16.30 13.65 3.30
N GLU A 90 -17.50 14.22 3.26
CA GLU A 90 -18.17 14.79 4.45
C GLU A 90 -18.50 13.72 5.49
N LEU A 91 -19.02 12.58 5.04
CA LEU A 91 -19.28 11.42 5.90
C LEU A 91 -18.03 10.98 6.64
N LEU A 92 -16.91 10.82 5.92
CA LEU A 92 -15.66 10.35 6.50
C LEU A 92 -15.02 11.38 7.44
N ARG A 93 -15.11 12.68 7.12
CA ARG A 93 -14.69 13.76 8.05
C ARG A 93 -15.49 13.74 9.35
N SER A 94 -16.81 13.61 9.25
CA SER A 94 -17.69 13.49 10.41
C SER A 94 -17.38 12.24 11.23
N PHE A 95 -17.11 11.11 10.55
CA PHE A 95 -16.74 9.87 11.21
C PHE A 95 -15.42 10.01 11.97
N ALA A 96 -14.37 10.56 11.34
CA ALA A 96 -13.07 10.82 11.98
C ALA A 96 -13.22 11.71 13.23
N ALA A 97 -14.00 12.81 13.12
CA ALA A 97 -14.26 13.72 14.24
C ALA A 97 -14.97 13.01 15.41
N GLY A 98 -15.93 12.13 15.10
CA GLY A 98 -16.63 11.31 16.09
C GLY A 98 -15.71 10.36 16.86
N LEU A 99 -14.64 9.90 16.22
CA LEU A 99 -13.63 9.06 16.86
C LEU A 99 -12.79 9.85 17.88
N GLY A 100 -12.64 11.17 17.74
CA GLY A 100 -11.92 12.03 18.69
C GLY A 100 -12.65 12.26 20.01
N GLY A 101 -13.97 12.39 19.96
CA GLY A 101 -14.78 12.76 21.13
C GLY A 101 -14.92 11.68 22.21
N ALA A 102 -14.52 10.45 21.94
CA ALA A 102 -14.68 9.34 22.89
C ALA A 102 -13.44 9.09 23.80
N SER A 103 -12.33 9.82 23.59
CA SER A 103 -11.08 9.67 24.37
C SER A 103 -10.85 10.71 25.48
N ALA A 104 -11.65 11.77 25.54
CA ALA A 104 -11.45 12.82 26.53
C ALA A 104 -12.41 12.66 27.71
N THR A 105 -12.27 11.60 28.52
CA THR A 105 -12.63 11.64 29.95
C THR A 105 -12.11 10.40 30.67
N GLY A 106 -10.83 10.41 31.03
CA GLY A 106 -10.43 9.85 32.31
C GLY A 106 -11.21 10.63 33.40
N GLU A 107 -11.68 9.91 34.39
CA GLU A 107 -12.15 10.38 35.69
C GLU A 107 -12.99 11.67 35.72
N ALA A 108 -14.30 11.56 35.58
CA ALA A 108 -15.23 12.52 36.13
C ALA A 108 -16.45 11.79 36.69
N ARG A 109 -16.61 11.87 38.01
CA ARG A 109 -17.82 11.55 38.76
C ARG A 109 -19.06 12.19 38.11
N GLY A 110 -20.08 11.39 37.80
CA GLY A 110 -21.35 12.01 37.48
C GLY A 110 -22.33 11.19 36.64
N GLY A 111 -23.42 10.78 37.27
CA GLY A 111 -24.77 10.81 36.79
C GLY A 111 -25.28 9.74 35.82
N LEU A 112 -26.39 9.07 36.23
CA LEU A 112 -27.20 8.11 35.47
C LEU A 112 -27.61 8.59 34.06
N PHE A 113 -27.76 9.91 33.82
CA PHE A 113 -28.09 10.49 32.52
C PHE A 113 -26.96 10.35 31.46
N ARG A 114 -25.72 10.31 31.88
CA ARG A 114 -24.58 10.06 30.94
C ARG A 114 -24.49 8.62 30.47
N ARG A 115 -24.92 7.66 31.30
CA ARG A 115 -25.02 6.23 30.91
C ARG A 115 -26.08 6.02 29.81
N ARG A 116 -27.21 6.72 29.88
CA ARG A 116 -28.27 6.67 28.84
C ARG A 116 -27.84 7.31 27.53
N ARG A 117 -27.10 8.44 27.57
CA ARG A 117 -26.55 9.08 26.37
C ARG A 117 -25.41 8.28 25.76
N ARG A 118 -24.58 7.59 26.56
CA ARG A 118 -23.57 6.62 26.08
C ARG A 118 -24.21 5.39 25.42
N ARG A 119 -25.36 4.94 25.92
CA ARG A 119 -26.09 3.82 25.33
C ARG A 119 -26.80 4.23 24.03
N ALA A 120 -27.30 5.42 23.91
CA ALA A 120 -27.95 5.95 22.70
C ALA A 120 -26.96 6.28 21.57
N VAL A 121 -25.69 6.61 21.89
CA VAL A 121 -24.60 6.76 20.88
C VAL A 121 -24.06 5.39 20.43
N ALA A 122 -24.46 4.30 21.11
CA ALA A 122 -24.01 2.93 20.84
C ALA A 122 -24.95 2.15 19.90
N GLU A 123 -26.05 2.71 19.42
CA GLU A 123 -27.07 1.99 18.65
C GLU A 123 -26.94 2.15 17.11
N GLY A 124 -25.91 2.84 16.61
CA GLY A 124 -25.65 2.95 15.17
C GLY A 124 -24.46 2.10 14.71
N PRO A 125 -24.33 1.85 13.39
CA PRO A 125 -23.18 1.15 12.83
C PRO A 125 -21.89 1.87 13.24
N ARG A 126 -20.93 1.12 13.79
CA ARG A 126 -19.63 1.63 14.22
C ARG A 126 -18.60 1.68 13.10
N GLY A 127 -19.03 1.53 11.86
CA GLY A 127 -18.19 1.52 10.70
C GLY A 127 -18.76 2.29 9.52
N VAL A 128 -17.88 2.60 8.57
CA VAL A 128 -18.21 3.16 7.26
C VAL A 128 -17.73 2.23 6.17
N TYR A 129 -18.53 2.10 5.12
CA TYR A 129 -18.23 1.23 3.98
C TYR A 129 -18.38 2.03 2.70
N LEU A 130 -17.30 2.16 1.94
CA LEU A 130 -17.26 2.89 0.69
C LEU A 130 -17.37 1.88 -0.47
N ASP A 131 -18.48 1.90 -1.19
CA ASP A 131 -18.61 1.14 -2.43
C ASP A 131 -18.57 2.05 -3.66
N GLY A 132 -18.09 1.53 -4.77
CA GLY A 132 -18.01 2.29 -6.00
C GLY A 132 -17.14 1.62 -7.05
N GLY A 133 -17.13 2.17 -8.26
CA GLY A 133 -16.31 1.69 -9.37
C GLY A 133 -14.80 1.78 -9.12
N TYR A 134 -14.03 1.30 -10.09
CA TYR A 134 -12.57 1.42 -10.02
C TYR A 134 -12.11 2.85 -10.36
N GLY A 135 -11.07 3.30 -9.67
CA GLY A 135 -10.45 4.60 -9.96
C GLY A 135 -11.16 5.81 -9.33
N VAL A 136 -12.29 5.63 -8.65
CA VAL A 136 -13.03 6.73 -7.99
C VAL A 136 -12.37 7.24 -6.70
N GLY A 137 -11.20 6.72 -6.32
CA GLY A 137 -10.42 7.21 -5.19
C GLY A 137 -10.80 6.64 -3.82
N LYS A 138 -11.43 5.47 -3.74
CA LYS A 138 -11.80 4.83 -2.46
C LYS A 138 -10.63 4.66 -1.51
N THR A 139 -9.52 4.09 -1.98
CA THR A 139 -8.30 3.89 -1.19
C THR A 139 -7.70 5.23 -0.73
N HIS A 140 -7.74 6.27 -1.58
CA HIS A 140 -7.34 7.64 -1.20
C HIS A 140 -8.17 8.15 -0.01
N LEU A 141 -9.48 8.00 -0.07
CA LEU A 141 -10.38 8.42 1.00
C LEU A 141 -10.20 7.59 2.27
N LEU A 142 -9.98 6.28 2.14
CA LEU A 142 -9.71 5.40 3.28
C LEU A 142 -8.39 5.77 3.99
N ALA A 143 -7.32 6.03 3.24
CA ALA A 143 -6.05 6.50 3.78
C ALA A 143 -6.19 7.91 4.39
N SER A 144 -6.96 8.80 3.75
CA SER A 144 -7.29 10.12 4.33
C SER A 144 -8.00 10.01 5.68
N LEU A 145 -8.92 9.06 5.83
CA LEU A 145 -9.59 8.77 7.10
C LEU A 145 -8.59 8.28 8.15
N TRP A 146 -7.70 7.36 7.78
CA TRP A 146 -6.66 6.87 8.68
C TRP A 146 -5.78 8.03 9.20
N HIS A 147 -5.33 8.92 8.31
CA HIS A 147 -4.54 10.10 8.68
C HIS A 147 -5.32 11.08 9.55
N ALA A 148 -6.60 11.32 9.25
CA ALA A 148 -7.44 12.28 9.96
C ALA A 148 -7.94 11.78 11.33
N THR A 149 -7.89 10.47 11.58
CA THR A 149 -8.35 9.90 12.85
C THR A 149 -7.42 10.31 13.98
N PRO A 150 -7.96 10.95 15.04
CA PRO A 150 -7.17 11.48 16.17
C PRO A 150 -6.75 10.35 17.13
N ALA A 151 -5.80 9.56 16.68
CA ALA A 151 -5.15 8.50 17.44
C ALA A 151 -3.70 8.34 16.92
N PRO A 152 -2.76 7.91 17.77
CA PRO A 152 -1.40 7.65 17.31
C PRO A 152 -1.38 6.46 16.34
N PRO A 153 -0.35 6.35 15.46
CA PRO A 153 -0.28 5.29 14.44
C PRO A 153 -0.47 3.88 15.00
N GLU A 154 0.12 3.58 16.16
CA GLU A 154 0.08 2.27 16.83
C GLU A 154 -1.34 1.89 17.31
N ARG A 155 -2.26 2.81 17.26
CA ARG A 155 -3.67 2.59 17.58
C ARG A 155 -4.60 2.66 16.37
N LYS A 156 -4.03 2.61 15.19
CA LYS A 156 -4.76 2.57 13.91
C LYS A 156 -4.15 1.47 13.04
N ALA A 157 -4.98 0.67 12.41
CA ALA A 157 -4.53 -0.33 11.47
C ALA A 157 -5.12 -0.04 10.07
N PHE A 158 -4.33 -0.31 9.05
CA PHE A 158 -4.72 -0.21 7.64
C PHE A 158 -4.16 -1.43 6.90
N GLY A 159 -5.01 -2.12 6.16
CA GLY A 159 -4.58 -3.23 5.32
C GLY A 159 -5.67 -3.64 4.35
N THR A 160 -5.33 -4.48 3.41
CA THR A 160 -6.30 -5.12 2.52
C THR A 160 -7.04 -6.25 3.26
N PHE A 161 -8.19 -6.66 2.72
CA PHE A 161 -8.90 -7.84 3.22
C PHE A 161 -7.99 -9.09 3.27
N VAL A 162 -7.18 -9.29 2.23
CA VAL A 162 -6.24 -10.42 2.14
C VAL A 162 -5.14 -10.33 3.22
N GLU A 163 -4.66 -9.14 3.55
CA GLU A 163 -3.69 -8.96 4.64
C GLU A 163 -4.29 -9.29 5.99
N LEU A 164 -5.54 -8.91 6.19
CA LEU A 164 -6.25 -9.22 7.43
C LEU A 164 -6.45 -10.73 7.61
N THR A 165 -6.87 -11.46 6.57
CA THR A 165 -6.98 -12.93 6.62
C THR A 165 -5.62 -13.59 6.83
N HIS A 166 -4.57 -13.09 6.19
CA HIS A 166 -3.20 -13.56 6.38
C HIS A 166 -2.67 -13.29 7.80
N LEU A 167 -3.02 -12.14 8.39
CA LEU A 167 -2.68 -11.85 9.79
C LEU A 167 -3.29 -12.90 10.71
N VAL A 168 -4.57 -13.22 10.52
CA VAL A 168 -5.24 -14.25 11.32
C VAL A 168 -4.61 -15.63 11.09
N GLY A 169 -4.25 -15.96 9.86
CA GLY A 169 -3.55 -17.21 9.54
C GLY A 169 -2.16 -17.30 10.21
N ALA A 170 -1.44 -16.19 10.31
CA ALA A 170 -0.10 -16.15 10.89
C ALA A 170 -0.10 -16.16 12.43
N LEU A 171 -1.06 -15.47 13.07
CA LEU A 171 -1.14 -15.33 14.52
C LEU A 171 -2.07 -16.34 15.19
N GLY A 172 -3.01 -16.87 14.45
CA GLY A 172 -4.20 -17.51 15.00
C GLY A 172 -5.26 -16.51 15.44
N PHE A 173 -6.52 -16.93 15.45
CA PHE A 173 -7.68 -16.06 15.66
C PHE A 173 -7.64 -15.26 16.96
N GLN A 174 -7.36 -15.92 18.07
CA GLN A 174 -7.36 -15.27 19.41
C GLN A 174 -6.26 -14.20 19.53
N GLN A 175 -5.08 -14.47 18.99
CA GLN A 175 -3.98 -13.52 19.04
C GLN A 175 -4.23 -12.33 18.10
N ALA A 176 -4.82 -12.55 16.91
CA ALA A 176 -5.22 -11.48 16.01
C ALA A 176 -6.28 -10.57 16.65
N VAL A 177 -7.29 -11.14 17.32
CA VAL A 177 -8.28 -10.36 18.10
C VAL A 177 -7.58 -9.55 19.18
N ALA A 178 -6.69 -10.17 19.98
CA ALA A 178 -5.98 -9.48 21.06
C ALA A 178 -5.12 -8.33 20.53
N ALA A 179 -4.38 -8.56 19.45
CA ALA A 179 -3.50 -7.58 18.83
C ALA A 179 -4.26 -6.37 18.26
N LEU A 180 -5.44 -6.58 17.66
CA LEU A 180 -6.23 -5.52 17.04
C LEU A 180 -7.24 -4.85 17.98
N SER A 181 -7.64 -5.48 19.09
CA SER A 181 -8.67 -4.93 20.01
C SER A 181 -8.28 -3.61 20.68
N GLY A 182 -6.97 -3.30 20.75
CA GLY A 182 -6.47 -2.04 21.27
C GLY A 182 -6.56 -0.86 20.28
N HIS A 183 -6.89 -1.12 19.03
CA HIS A 183 -6.92 -0.10 17.99
C HIS A 183 -8.18 0.79 18.10
N ARG A 184 -8.03 2.03 17.67
CA ARG A 184 -9.13 2.98 17.57
C ARG A 184 -9.90 2.83 16.28
N LEU A 185 -9.17 2.51 15.21
CA LEU A 185 -9.68 2.37 13.85
C LEU A 185 -8.97 1.20 13.15
N LEU A 186 -9.74 0.38 12.45
CA LEU A 186 -9.26 -0.58 11.48
C LEU A 186 -9.82 -0.20 10.10
N CYS A 187 -8.92 0.15 9.18
CA CYS A 187 -9.21 0.38 7.76
C CYS A 187 -8.95 -0.89 6.96
N ILE A 188 -9.92 -1.33 6.17
CA ILE A 188 -9.83 -2.54 5.36
C ILE A 188 -10.06 -2.16 3.89
N ASP A 189 -8.99 -2.13 3.11
CA ASP A 189 -9.09 -1.86 1.68
C ASP A 189 -9.43 -3.14 0.91
N GLU A 190 -10.12 -2.98 -0.23
CA GLU A 190 -10.52 -4.09 -1.10
C GLU A 190 -11.27 -5.21 -0.37
N PHE A 191 -12.28 -4.83 0.42
CA PHE A 191 -13.08 -5.77 1.19
C PHE A 191 -13.95 -6.61 0.25
N GLU A 192 -13.46 -7.79 -0.12
CA GLU A 192 -14.13 -8.71 -1.03
C GLU A 192 -14.12 -10.13 -0.47
N LEU A 193 -15.28 -10.76 -0.42
CA LEU A 193 -15.43 -12.14 0.04
C LEU A 193 -15.32 -13.08 -1.17
N ASP A 194 -14.20 -13.77 -1.27
CA ASP A 194 -13.88 -14.70 -2.36
C ASP A 194 -14.03 -16.17 -1.92
N ASP A 195 -14.02 -16.44 -0.61
CA ASP A 195 -14.01 -17.77 -0.01
C ASP A 195 -14.96 -17.83 1.18
N PRO A 196 -15.70 -18.95 1.36
CA PRO A 196 -16.60 -19.14 2.50
C PRO A 196 -15.89 -19.15 3.85
N GLY A 197 -14.70 -19.76 3.93
CA GLY A 197 -13.90 -19.81 5.15
C GLY A 197 -13.49 -18.43 5.60
N ASP A 198 -13.03 -17.59 4.67
CA ASP A 198 -12.69 -16.18 4.93
C ASP A 198 -13.92 -15.39 5.40
N THR A 199 -15.11 -15.69 4.85
CA THR A 199 -16.37 -15.04 5.25
C THR A 199 -16.67 -15.26 6.73
N VAL A 200 -16.63 -16.51 7.19
CA VAL A 200 -16.88 -16.88 8.60
C VAL A 200 -15.80 -16.30 9.51
N LEU A 201 -14.53 -16.44 9.10
CA LEU A 201 -13.37 -15.98 9.85
C LEU A 201 -13.44 -14.46 10.09
N VAL A 202 -13.62 -13.68 9.02
CA VAL A 202 -13.63 -12.22 9.10
C VAL A 202 -14.90 -11.72 9.78
N SER A 203 -16.06 -12.32 9.54
CA SER A 203 -17.29 -11.97 10.26
C SER A 203 -17.10 -12.08 11.78
N SER A 204 -16.54 -13.20 12.23
CA SER A 204 -16.25 -13.43 13.64
C SER A 204 -15.21 -12.44 14.19
N LEU A 205 -14.13 -12.17 13.45
CA LEU A 205 -13.09 -11.22 13.84
C LEU A 205 -13.66 -9.81 14.00
N LEU A 206 -14.33 -9.28 12.98
CA LEU A 206 -14.87 -7.92 13.00
C LEU A 206 -15.94 -7.75 14.08
N GLY A 207 -16.78 -8.76 14.31
CA GLY A 207 -17.73 -8.75 15.44
C GLY A 207 -17.03 -8.57 16.78
N ARG A 208 -15.97 -9.34 17.04
CA ARG A 208 -15.17 -9.21 18.29
C ARG A 208 -14.48 -7.84 18.41
N LEU A 209 -13.95 -7.31 17.31
CA LEU A 209 -13.32 -6.00 17.31
C LEU A 209 -14.33 -4.87 17.57
N VAL A 210 -15.53 -4.95 16.99
CA VAL A 210 -16.61 -3.99 17.25
C VAL A 210 -17.06 -4.06 18.72
N GLU A 211 -17.19 -5.27 19.28
CA GLU A 211 -17.47 -5.46 20.72
C GLU A 211 -16.39 -4.82 21.60
N ALA A 212 -15.11 -4.94 21.19
CA ALA A 212 -13.98 -4.30 21.87
C ALA A 212 -13.95 -2.78 21.69
N GLY A 213 -14.79 -2.21 20.82
CA GLY A 213 -14.90 -0.77 20.61
C GLY A 213 -14.06 -0.23 19.46
N VAL A 214 -13.49 -1.09 18.62
CA VAL A 214 -12.76 -0.71 17.41
C VAL A 214 -13.76 -0.19 16.37
N ALA A 215 -13.48 0.97 15.80
CA ALA A 215 -14.21 1.49 14.66
C ALA A 215 -13.71 0.86 13.35
N LEU A 216 -14.61 0.60 12.42
CA LEU A 216 -14.28 -0.06 11.16
C LEU A 216 -14.45 0.90 9.98
N ALA A 217 -13.57 0.83 9.01
CA ALA A 217 -13.76 1.48 7.72
C ALA A 217 -13.34 0.51 6.61
N ALA A 218 -14.16 0.36 5.59
CA ALA A 218 -13.88 -0.57 4.51
C ALA A 218 -14.15 0.06 3.14
N THR A 219 -13.43 -0.41 2.12
CA THR A 219 -13.70 -0.11 0.71
C THR A 219 -13.98 -1.39 -0.07
N SER A 220 -14.85 -1.32 -1.06
CA SER A 220 -15.10 -2.43 -1.97
C SER A 220 -15.60 -1.93 -3.32
N ASN A 221 -15.61 -2.83 -4.29
CA ASN A 221 -16.31 -2.66 -5.55
C ASN A 221 -17.68 -3.37 -5.56
N THR A 222 -18.10 -3.89 -4.41
CA THR A 222 -19.32 -4.67 -4.24
C THR A 222 -20.10 -4.10 -3.05
N LEU A 223 -21.40 -3.94 -3.20
CA LEU A 223 -22.28 -3.52 -2.11
C LEU A 223 -22.21 -4.51 -0.93
N PRO A 224 -22.30 -4.06 0.32
CA PRO A 224 -22.19 -4.93 1.50
C PRO A 224 -23.13 -6.13 1.45
N GLY A 225 -24.40 -5.95 1.03
CA GLY A 225 -25.38 -7.02 0.93
C GLY A 225 -25.20 -7.96 -0.28
N LYS A 226 -24.22 -7.67 -1.16
CA LYS A 226 -23.89 -8.48 -2.35
C LYS A 226 -22.49 -9.10 -2.28
N LEU A 227 -21.87 -9.03 -1.11
CA LEU A 227 -20.57 -9.65 -0.87
C LEU A 227 -20.65 -11.16 -1.13
N GLY A 228 -19.69 -11.73 -1.85
CA GLY A 228 -19.64 -13.14 -2.20
C GLY A 228 -20.58 -13.58 -3.34
N GLU A 229 -21.46 -12.70 -3.85
CA GLU A 229 -22.38 -13.03 -4.94
C GLU A 229 -21.59 -13.44 -6.20
N GLY A 230 -21.93 -14.63 -6.74
CA GLY A 230 -21.29 -15.19 -7.94
C GLY A 230 -19.90 -15.79 -7.74
N ARG A 231 -19.40 -15.90 -6.49
CA ARG A 231 -18.08 -16.47 -6.20
C ARG A 231 -18.16 -17.81 -5.45
N PHE A 232 -19.15 -17.96 -4.59
CA PHE A 232 -19.48 -19.19 -3.87
C PHE A 232 -20.99 -19.23 -3.61
N ALA A 233 -21.48 -20.29 -2.97
CA ALA A 233 -22.89 -20.37 -2.57
C ALA A 233 -23.21 -19.35 -1.47
N ALA A 234 -23.20 -18.05 -1.82
CA ALA A 234 -23.37 -16.93 -0.88
C ALA A 234 -24.68 -17.03 -0.08
N THR A 235 -25.69 -17.72 -0.63
CA THR A 235 -26.96 -18.00 0.06
C THR A 235 -26.77 -18.76 1.36
N ASP A 236 -25.78 -19.64 1.44
CA ASP A 236 -25.49 -20.45 2.62
C ASP A 236 -24.82 -19.65 3.74
N PHE A 237 -24.27 -18.46 3.39
CA PHE A 237 -23.54 -17.56 4.29
C PHE A 237 -24.24 -16.20 4.47
N MET A 238 -25.51 -16.11 4.11
CA MET A 238 -26.27 -14.86 4.20
C MET A 238 -26.31 -14.28 5.60
N ARG A 239 -26.30 -15.11 6.63
CA ARG A 239 -26.30 -14.66 8.04
C ARG A 239 -25.01 -13.94 8.39
N GLU A 240 -23.87 -14.50 7.99
CA GLU A 240 -22.55 -13.92 8.20
C GLU A 240 -22.38 -12.62 7.40
N ILE A 241 -22.82 -12.60 6.14
CA ILE A 241 -22.79 -11.43 5.27
C ILE A 241 -23.69 -10.31 5.82
N GLN A 242 -24.88 -10.63 6.30
CA GLN A 242 -25.78 -9.65 6.94
C GLN A 242 -25.20 -9.14 8.25
N GLY A 243 -24.59 -10.03 9.08
CA GLY A 243 -23.90 -9.66 10.30
C GLY A 243 -22.75 -8.69 10.03
N LEU A 244 -21.94 -8.95 9.01
CA LEU A 244 -20.89 -8.03 8.55
C LEU A 244 -21.46 -6.68 8.11
N SER A 245 -22.49 -6.72 7.26
CA SER A 245 -23.12 -5.51 6.71
C SER A 245 -23.70 -4.60 7.79
N ALA A 246 -24.24 -5.20 8.86
CA ALA A 246 -24.83 -4.46 9.98
C ALA A 246 -23.82 -3.62 10.76
N HIS A 247 -22.51 -3.91 10.65
CA HIS A 247 -21.47 -3.10 11.28
C HIS A 247 -21.18 -1.80 10.53
N PHE A 248 -21.64 -1.65 9.28
CA PHE A 248 -21.26 -0.55 8.41
C PHE A 248 -22.42 0.32 7.98
N ARG A 249 -22.18 1.62 7.93
CA ARG A 249 -22.95 2.57 7.15
C ARG A 249 -22.33 2.64 5.75
N ALA A 250 -23.07 2.17 4.76
CA ALA A 250 -22.61 2.22 3.37
C ALA A 250 -22.73 3.62 2.79
N ALA A 251 -21.73 4.03 2.02
CA ALA A 251 -21.73 5.20 1.19
C ALA A 251 -21.22 4.83 -0.21
N ARG A 252 -22.01 5.15 -1.22
CA ARG A 252 -21.64 4.93 -2.61
C ARG A 252 -20.80 6.09 -3.12
N ILE A 253 -19.79 5.77 -3.91
CA ILE A 253 -18.97 6.74 -4.62
C ILE A 253 -19.15 6.48 -6.12
N ASP A 254 -19.93 7.34 -6.78
CA ASP A 254 -20.13 7.25 -8.23
C ASP A 254 -18.96 7.91 -8.95
N GLY A 255 -18.72 7.48 -10.18
CA GLY A 255 -17.67 8.01 -11.04
C GLY A 255 -17.48 7.16 -12.29
N GLN A 256 -16.70 7.66 -13.23
CA GLN A 256 -16.37 6.88 -14.42
C GLN A 256 -15.60 5.62 -14.03
N ASP A 257 -16.07 4.48 -14.50
CA ASP A 257 -15.35 3.22 -14.35
C ASP A 257 -14.16 3.21 -15.31
N PHE A 258 -12.97 3.38 -14.75
CA PHE A 258 -11.73 3.37 -15.54
C PHE A 258 -11.29 1.98 -16.04
N ARG A 259 -12.06 0.92 -15.78
CA ARG A 259 -11.78 -0.46 -16.27
C ARG A 259 -11.80 -0.59 -17.78
N HIS A 260 -12.54 0.28 -18.49
CA HIS A 260 -12.69 0.24 -19.95
C HIS A 260 -11.59 0.98 -20.71
N ARG A 261 -10.64 1.61 -20.04
CA ARG A 261 -9.36 1.91 -20.68
C ARG A 261 -8.67 0.56 -20.82
N GLY A 262 -8.53 0.08 -22.07
CA GLY A 262 -7.84 -1.17 -22.35
C GLY A 262 -6.57 -1.30 -21.53
N LEU A 263 -6.20 -2.52 -21.15
CA LEU A 263 -4.94 -2.74 -20.43
C LEU A 263 -3.86 -1.97 -21.19
N PRO A 264 -3.07 -1.13 -20.49
CA PRO A 264 -1.98 -0.46 -21.14
C PRO A 264 -1.04 -1.54 -21.69
N GLU A 265 -0.71 -1.47 -22.95
CA GLU A 265 0.24 -2.36 -23.60
C GLU A 265 1.52 -2.43 -22.75
N ALA A 266 1.97 -3.63 -22.41
CA ALA A 266 3.18 -3.80 -21.65
C ALA A 266 4.37 -3.36 -22.51
N PRO A 267 5.39 -2.69 -21.94
CA PRO A 267 6.62 -2.44 -22.68
C PRO A 267 7.23 -3.76 -23.11
N ALA A 268 7.89 -3.73 -24.27
CA ALA A 268 8.63 -4.90 -24.75
C ALA A 268 9.65 -5.34 -23.70
N PRO A 269 9.75 -6.65 -23.42
CA PRO A 269 10.74 -7.17 -22.50
C PRO A 269 12.17 -6.93 -23.02
N HIS A 270 13.11 -6.78 -22.12
CA HIS A 270 14.53 -6.65 -22.46
C HIS A 270 15.16 -8.03 -22.72
N ASP A 271 16.36 -8.05 -23.26
CA ASP A 271 17.17 -9.27 -23.28
C ASP A 271 17.80 -9.57 -21.91
N ASP A 272 18.17 -10.83 -21.65
CA ASP A 272 18.74 -11.25 -20.37
C ASP A 272 20.01 -10.48 -20.01
N ARG A 273 20.86 -10.16 -21.00
CA ARG A 273 22.11 -9.41 -20.75
C ARG A 273 21.83 -8.02 -20.21
N THR A 274 20.83 -7.34 -20.77
CA THR A 274 20.40 -6.02 -20.31
C THR A 274 19.84 -6.09 -18.90
N VAL A 275 19.01 -7.09 -18.59
CA VAL A 275 18.41 -7.29 -17.25
C VAL A 275 19.51 -7.55 -16.21
N VAL A 276 20.40 -8.52 -16.48
CA VAL A 276 21.51 -8.88 -15.60
C VAL A 276 22.47 -7.70 -15.41
N GLY A 277 22.87 -7.05 -16.51
CA GLY A 277 23.76 -5.89 -16.45
C GLY A 277 23.18 -4.74 -15.67
N THR A 278 21.87 -4.48 -15.77
CA THR A 278 21.19 -3.43 -15.00
C THR A 278 21.12 -3.78 -13.52
N ALA A 279 20.84 -5.04 -13.16
CA ALA A 279 20.85 -5.48 -11.78
C ALA A 279 22.20 -5.23 -11.09
N HIS A 280 23.30 -5.54 -11.77
CA HIS A 280 24.66 -5.33 -11.23
C HIS A 280 25.07 -3.85 -11.11
N ARG A 281 24.49 -2.97 -11.94
CA ARG A 281 24.74 -1.53 -11.88
C ARG A 281 23.83 -0.75 -10.93
N THR A 282 22.74 -1.38 -10.48
CA THR A 282 21.72 -0.72 -9.64
C THR A 282 21.88 -1.15 -8.19
N PRO A 283 22.45 -0.33 -7.30
CA PRO A 283 22.58 -0.66 -5.88
C PRO A 283 21.21 -0.96 -5.25
N GLY A 284 21.10 -2.09 -4.55
CA GLY A 284 19.82 -2.52 -3.92
C GLY A 284 18.84 -3.19 -4.87
N ALA A 285 19.22 -3.45 -6.13
CA ALA A 285 18.41 -4.27 -7.02
C ALA A 285 18.45 -5.74 -6.64
N SER A 286 17.37 -6.48 -6.90
CA SER A 286 17.38 -7.95 -6.92
C SER A 286 17.56 -8.48 -8.34
N LEU A 287 18.07 -9.71 -8.45
CA LEU A 287 18.14 -10.46 -9.69
C LEU A 287 17.65 -11.88 -9.47
N ASP A 288 16.56 -12.24 -10.12
CA ASP A 288 15.91 -13.53 -9.96
C ASP A 288 15.57 -14.16 -11.32
N ALA A 289 15.74 -15.46 -11.44
CA ALA A 289 15.08 -16.22 -12.49
C ALA A 289 13.59 -16.35 -12.16
N PHE A 290 12.71 -15.94 -13.05
CA PHE A 290 11.27 -15.90 -12.80
C PHE A 290 10.67 -17.22 -12.30
N PRO A 291 11.00 -18.39 -12.89
CA PRO A 291 10.51 -19.68 -12.38
C PRO A 291 10.99 -19.98 -10.95
N ALA A 292 12.24 -19.61 -10.60
CA ALA A 292 12.76 -19.78 -9.25
C ALA A 292 12.02 -18.89 -8.23
N LEU A 293 11.75 -17.66 -8.61
CA LEU A 293 10.94 -16.74 -7.79
C LEU A 293 9.55 -17.31 -7.56
N LEU A 294 8.86 -17.79 -8.60
CA LEU A 294 7.53 -18.40 -8.45
C LEU A 294 7.55 -19.60 -7.50
N GLY A 295 8.56 -20.47 -7.62
CA GLY A 295 8.76 -21.60 -6.70
C GLY A 295 8.99 -21.15 -5.26
N HIS A 296 9.78 -20.10 -5.06
CA HIS A 296 10.05 -19.55 -3.74
C HIS A 296 8.79 -18.92 -3.10
N LEU A 297 7.98 -18.19 -3.87
CA LEU A 297 6.70 -17.64 -3.40
C LEU A 297 5.76 -18.72 -2.85
N ALA A 298 5.85 -19.96 -3.33
CA ALA A 298 5.07 -21.06 -2.78
C ALA A 298 5.51 -21.47 -1.37
N THR A 299 6.75 -21.19 -0.98
CA THR A 299 7.33 -21.56 0.33
C THR A 299 7.19 -20.47 1.39
N VAL A 300 7.03 -19.22 0.98
CA VAL A 300 6.88 -18.07 1.87
C VAL A 300 5.41 -17.69 2.00
N HIS A 301 4.95 -17.44 3.23
CA HIS A 301 3.59 -16.97 3.45
C HIS A 301 3.41 -15.55 2.88
N PRO A 302 2.31 -15.24 2.13
CA PRO A 302 2.13 -13.95 1.47
C PRO A 302 2.17 -12.72 2.39
N SER A 303 1.85 -12.87 3.69
CA SER A 303 2.00 -11.80 4.69
C SER A 303 3.44 -11.30 4.86
N ARG A 304 4.43 -12.08 4.41
CA ARG A 304 5.85 -11.75 4.50
C ARG A 304 6.43 -11.12 3.24
N TYR A 305 5.65 -11.02 2.16
CA TYR A 305 6.13 -10.44 0.91
C TYR A 305 6.46 -8.95 1.04
N GLY A 306 5.79 -8.24 1.96
CA GLY A 306 6.19 -6.88 2.32
C GLY A 306 7.63 -6.80 2.78
N ALA A 307 7.99 -7.62 3.76
CA ALA A 307 9.35 -7.70 4.29
C ALA A 307 10.36 -8.27 3.26
N MET A 308 9.93 -9.16 2.33
CA MET A 308 10.80 -9.59 1.23
C MET A 308 11.21 -8.44 0.33
N CYS A 309 10.32 -7.47 0.11
CA CYS A 309 10.55 -6.31 -0.76
C CYS A 309 11.27 -5.16 -0.04
N GLU A 310 11.59 -5.29 1.24
CA GLU A 310 12.22 -4.21 2.01
C GLU A 310 13.63 -3.90 1.47
N GLY A 311 13.93 -2.59 1.32
CA GLY A 311 15.21 -2.10 0.85
C GLY A 311 15.51 -2.36 -0.62
N LEU A 312 14.54 -2.83 -1.43
CA LEU A 312 14.71 -2.96 -2.86
C LEU A 312 14.62 -1.61 -3.57
N SER A 313 15.57 -1.34 -4.45
CA SER A 313 15.54 -0.22 -5.38
C SER A 313 14.95 -0.62 -6.74
N ALA A 314 15.09 -1.88 -7.13
CA ALA A 314 14.54 -2.47 -8.36
C ALA A 314 14.45 -3.99 -8.24
N VAL A 315 13.58 -4.59 -9.04
CA VAL A 315 13.52 -6.05 -9.25
C VAL A 315 13.85 -6.37 -10.70
N CYS A 316 14.85 -7.21 -10.90
CA CYS A 316 15.29 -7.67 -12.22
C CYS A 316 14.93 -9.15 -12.37
N LEU A 317 14.11 -9.48 -13.36
CA LEU A 317 13.58 -10.82 -13.61
C LEU A 317 14.05 -11.35 -14.95
N THR A 318 14.69 -12.53 -14.98
CA THR A 318 15.05 -13.19 -16.21
C THR A 318 14.08 -14.33 -16.53
N GLY A 319 13.78 -14.50 -17.82
CA GLY A 319 13.00 -15.62 -18.32
C GLY A 319 11.55 -15.64 -17.82
N VAL A 320 10.86 -14.52 -17.91
CA VAL A 320 9.42 -14.45 -17.61
C VAL A 320 8.64 -15.36 -18.55
N THR A 321 7.74 -16.17 -18.01
CA THR A 321 6.87 -17.12 -18.73
C THR A 321 5.45 -17.03 -18.17
N PRO A 322 4.44 -17.53 -18.89
CA PRO A 322 3.10 -17.67 -18.35
C PRO A 322 3.09 -18.46 -17.05
N VAL A 323 2.26 -18.01 -16.09
CA VAL A 323 2.17 -18.63 -14.77
C VAL A 323 1.42 -19.97 -14.87
N PRO A 324 1.93 -21.06 -14.26
CA PRO A 324 1.45 -22.41 -14.52
C PRO A 324 0.07 -22.72 -13.94
N ASP A 325 -0.29 -22.12 -12.81
CA ASP A 325 -1.51 -22.44 -12.07
C ASP A 325 -2.06 -21.25 -11.25
N GLN A 326 -3.32 -21.38 -10.84
CA GLN A 326 -4.04 -20.34 -10.09
C GLN A 326 -3.41 -20.01 -8.73
N SER A 327 -2.90 -20.99 -8.00
CA SER A 327 -2.30 -20.76 -6.67
C SER A 327 -1.03 -19.90 -6.80
N THR A 328 -0.18 -20.23 -7.76
CA THR A 328 1.02 -19.47 -8.11
C THR A 328 0.65 -18.07 -8.61
N ALA A 329 -0.38 -17.98 -9.46
CA ALA A 329 -0.87 -16.69 -9.96
C ALA A 329 -1.34 -15.75 -8.85
N LEU A 330 -2.12 -16.23 -7.87
CA LEU A 330 -2.57 -15.43 -6.74
C LEU A 330 -1.43 -14.96 -5.85
N ARG A 331 -0.38 -15.76 -5.68
CA ARG A 331 0.83 -15.37 -4.95
C ARG A 331 1.61 -14.28 -5.68
N LEU A 332 1.75 -14.41 -7.00
CA LEU A 332 2.36 -13.37 -7.84
C LEU A 332 1.57 -12.06 -7.80
N VAL A 333 0.23 -12.12 -7.77
CA VAL A 333 -0.62 -10.93 -7.58
C VAL A 333 -0.24 -10.20 -6.29
N VAL A 334 -0.10 -10.93 -5.18
CA VAL A 334 0.28 -10.30 -3.90
C VAL A 334 1.66 -9.66 -3.98
N LEU A 335 2.64 -10.33 -4.60
CA LEU A 335 3.97 -9.74 -4.80
C LEU A 335 3.90 -8.47 -5.66
N ALA A 336 3.17 -8.51 -6.78
CA ALA A 336 2.98 -7.35 -7.65
C ALA A 336 2.35 -6.17 -6.91
N ASP A 337 1.39 -6.45 -6.03
CA ASP A 337 0.77 -5.45 -5.18
C ASP A 337 1.80 -4.82 -4.23
N ARG A 338 2.66 -5.62 -3.59
CA ARG A 338 3.72 -5.13 -2.69
C ARG A 338 4.78 -4.29 -3.39
N LEU A 339 5.22 -4.70 -4.57
CA LEU A 339 6.17 -3.94 -5.38
C LEU A 339 5.56 -2.61 -5.82
N TYR A 340 4.30 -2.64 -6.26
CA TYR A 340 3.60 -1.43 -6.70
C TYR A 340 3.37 -0.43 -5.57
N ASP A 341 2.99 -0.90 -4.38
CA ASP A 341 2.78 -0.06 -3.21
C ASP A 341 4.06 0.62 -2.72
N ARG A 342 5.22 0.02 -3.02
CA ARG A 342 6.57 0.55 -2.71
C ARG A 342 7.21 1.28 -3.89
N GLU A 343 6.51 1.37 -5.02
CA GLU A 343 7.02 2.00 -6.25
C GLU A 343 8.36 1.40 -6.72
N VAL A 344 8.56 0.09 -6.49
CA VAL A 344 9.77 -0.63 -6.89
C VAL A 344 9.69 -1.00 -8.37
N PRO A 345 10.52 -0.41 -9.25
CA PRO A 345 10.49 -0.72 -10.68
C PRO A 345 10.87 -2.16 -10.96
N VAL A 346 10.28 -2.75 -12.01
CA VAL A 346 10.50 -4.15 -12.39
C VAL A 346 11.01 -4.22 -13.83
N LEU A 347 12.25 -4.65 -13.99
CA LEU A 347 12.88 -4.90 -15.29
C LEU A 347 12.81 -6.39 -15.61
N ALA A 348 12.37 -6.77 -16.80
CA ALA A 348 12.18 -8.18 -17.13
C ALA A 348 12.61 -8.54 -18.54
N SER A 349 13.01 -9.81 -18.70
CA SER A 349 13.19 -10.50 -19.98
C SER A 349 12.20 -11.65 -20.13
N GLY A 350 12.02 -12.16 -21.33
CA GLY A 350 11.09 -13.25 -21.63
C GLY A 350 9.75 -12.76 -22.17
N GLU A 351 8.63 -13.26 -21.65
CA GLU A 351 7.32 -12.84 -22.08
C GLU A 351 6.91 -11.47 -21.45
N PRO A 352 6.17 -10.63 -22.17
CA PRO A 352 5.65 -9.38 -21.64
C PRO A 352 4.59 -9.64 -20.57
N PHE A 353 4.44 -8.70 -19.62
CA PHE A 353 3.59 -8.89 -18.44
C PHE A 353 2.09 -9.00 -18.74
N ASP A 354 1.61 -8.57 -19.90
CA ASP A 354 0.24 -8.75 -20.34
C ASP A 354 -0.09 -10.18 -20.78
N ARG A 355 0.94 -11.05 -20.93
CA ARG A 355 0.81 -12.48 -21.27
C ARG A 355 1.06 -13.43 -20.10
N LEU A 356 1.14 -12.92 -18.88
CA LEU A 356 1.44 -13.73 -17.69
C LEU A 356 0.34 -14.75 -17.34
N PHE A 357 -0.93 -14.43 -17.58
CA PHE A 357 -2.05 -15.25 -17.16
C PHE A 357 -2.77 -15.85 -18.38
N SER A 358 -3.17 -17.10 -18.26
CA SER A 358 -3.90 -17.80 -19.30
C SER A 358 -5.30 -17.18 -19.55
N GLU A 359 -5.87 -17.43 -20.72
CA GLU A 359 -7.25 -16.98 -21.03
C GLU A 359 -8.26 -17.55 -20.02
N GLU A 360 -8.07 -18.78 -19.55
CA GLU A 360 -8.91 -19.38 -18.52
C GLU A 360 -8.87 -18.58 -17.22
N MET A 361 -7.68 -18.18 -16.76
CA MET A 361 -7.50 -17.33 -15.57
C MET A 361 -8.16 -15.96 -15.77
N LEU A 362 -7.97 -15.35 -16.94
CA LEU A 362 -8.50 -14.01 -17.26
C LEU A 362 -10.03 -14.00 -17.42
N ASN A 363 -10.65 -15.14 -17.65
CA ASN A 363 -12.10 -15.30 -17.71
C ASN A 363 -12.68 -15.90 -16.41
N GLY A 364 -11.84 -16.34 -15.48
CA GLY A 364 -12.23 -16.97 -14.21
C GLY A 364 -12.67 -16.00 -13.12
N GLY A 365 -12.99 -16.53 -11.95
CA GLY A 365 -13.48 -15.79 -10.79
C GLY A 365 -12.52 -14.72 -10.26
N TYR A 366 -11.20 -14.94 -10.43
CA TYR A 366 -10.15 -14.01 -9.97
C TYR A 366 -9.66 -13.03 -11.05
N ARG A 367 -10.33 -12.97 -12.20
CA ARG A 367 -9.94 -12.11 -13.34
C ARG A 367 -9.58 -10.68 -12.95
N LYS A 368 -10.32 -10.09 -12.02
CA LYS A 368 -10.08 -8.72 -11.55
C LYS A 368 -8.72 -8.55 -10.89
N LYS A 369 -8.29 -9.56 -10.12
CA LYS A 369 -6.97 -9.58 -9.47
C LYS A 369 -5.85 -9.69 -10.50
N TYR A 370 -6.04 -10.53 -11.52
CA TYR A 370 -5.05 -10.69 -12.59
C TYR A 370 -4.91 -9.43 -13.44
N PHE A 371 -6.01 -8.82 -13.87
CA PHE A 371 -5.96 -7.54 -14.59
C PHE A 371 -5.30 -6.43 -13.78
N ARG A 372 -5.52 -6.40 -12.47
CA ARG A 372 -4.83 -5.47 -11.58
C ARG A 372 -3.33 -5.72 -11.54
N ALA A 373 -2.91 -6.98 -11.40
CA ALA A 373 -1.49 -7.34 -11.38
C ALA A 373 -0.80 -6.99 -12.70
N ILE A 374 -1.41 -7.30 -13.85
CA ILE A 374 -0.90 -6.89 -15.17
C ILE A 374 -0.72 -5.37 -15.23
N SER A 375 -1.73 -4.61 -14.85
CA SER A 375 -1.68 -3.14 -14.87
C SER A 375 -0.55 -2.59 -13.98
N ARG A 376 -0.38 -3.14 -12.77
CA ARG A 376 0.67 -2.74 -11.82
C ARG A 376 2.05 -3.10 -12.33
N LEU A 377 2.28 -4.33 -12.76
CA LEU A 377 3.57 -4.77 -13.31
C LEU A 377 3.93 -3.98 -14.58
N THR A 378 2.97 -3.73 -15.46
CA THR A 378 3.16 -2.87 -16.65
C THR A 378 3.58 -1.45 -16.27
N SER A 379 2.97 -0.88 -15.23
CA SER A 379 3.38 0.44 -14.72
C SER A 379 4.81 0.42 -14.19
N LEU A 380 5.14 -0.56 -13.36
CA LEU A 380 6.49 -0.71 -12.78
C LEU A 380 7.56 -0.99 -13.85
N ALA A 381 7.19 -1.70 -14.93
CA ALA A 381 8.09 -1.94 -16.06
C ALA A 381 8.39 -0.66 -16.84
N ARG A 382 7.41 0.22 -16.99
CA ARG A 382 7.65 1.55 -17.60
C ARG A 382 8.56 2.41 -16.76
N ASP A 383 8.38 2.37 -15.43
CA ASP A 383 9.24 3.10 -14.50
C ASP A 383 10.68 2.58 -14.54
N ALA A 384 10.88 1.28 -14.82
CA ALA A 384 12.19 0.66 -14.99
C ALA A 384 12.95 1.15 -16.23
N GLY A 385 12.29 1.72 -17.24
CA GLY A 385 12.94 2.31 -18.42
C GLY A 385 14.00 3.35 -18.05
N ARG A 386 13.84 4.05 -16.94
CA ARG A 386 14.83 5.01 -16.42
C ARG A 386 16.15 4.34 -15.97
N LEU A 387 16.13 3.05 -15.63
CA LEU A 387 17.30 2.31 -15.18
C LEU A 387 18.18 1.85 -16.35
N THR A 388 17.60 1.74 -17.55
CA THR A 388 18.30 1.29 -18.76
C THR A 388 18.84 2.43 -19.60
N GLY A 389 18.56 3.70 -19.23
CA GLY A 389 19.02 4.89 -19.95
C GLY A 389 18.29 5.13 -21.28
N SER A 390 17.10 4.57 -21.43
CA SER A 390 16.23 4.71 -22.61
C SER A 390 15.30 5.91 -22.46
#